data_c148e58555caf3a49b0763b98375f4f0
#
_entry.id   c148e58555caf3a49b0763b98375f4f0
#
_cell.length_a   1.000
_cell.length_b   1.000
_cell.length_c   1.000
_cell.angle_alpha   90.00
_cell.angle_beta   90.00
_cell.angle_gamma   90.00
#
_symmetry.space_group_name_H-M   'P 1'
#
loop_
_entity.id
_entity.type
_entity.pdbx_description
1 polymer ?
#
loop_
_entity_poly.entity_id
_entity_poly.type
_entity_poly.pdbx_seq_one_letter_code
_entity_poly.pdbx_strand_id
1 'polypeptide(L)'
;MKWHKFHTLGHTMSLFRLLALSFVLLMAEGDAYSQLRKGSKREPLINEWGIGYGAGSPFGATEWRSVKNSEFTQKFSQMWQLNIGHQFTSKDYGAAPKGYYYPTLGMFFQWLDYSHLKIRGVEPIFPKRKTADFGQIATFGITLHQYCWTSGKWRGYLNHETGAAYVFNPVYEVPSWVTLSKPWQIFVGFGWFFAYEIKGGEIAFGPQFTHLSNSGLANYNTGINNFSLSLRYRHKSIREIQKCKPEEALIEKDGRKFKSHFYGSVMAGYGKVYFEDPNSAVQITIMADAMYKIDPNNGIGVGFDYYHNDNPDRTDRQDYIGAGIKYDRWFGPFVIHVQVGSYLNGKRPIKYKGTARIYENVGYKYVMFRHKPISPYIGFYTKGNGFEAEQMSFALGCTFH
;
A
#
# COMPACT_ATOMS: atom_id res chain seq x y z
N MET A 1 0.64 1.08 -40.33
CA MET A 1 0.65 0.80 -38.88
C MET A 1 1.19 1.96 -38.02
N LYS A 2 1.15 3.22 -38.49
CA LYS A 2 1.67 4.40 -37.76
C LYS A 2 0.59 5.37 -37.21
N TRP A 3 -0.68 5.17 -37.55
CA TRP A 3 -1.76 6.12 -37.20
C TRP A 3 -2.45 5.86 -35.85
N HIS A 4 -2.32 4.65 -35.27
CA HIS A 4 -2.95 4.36 -33.97
C HIS A 4 -2.22 4.97 -32.75
N LYS A 5 -0.94 5.32 -32.85
CA LYS A 5 -0.19 5.89 -31.71
C LYS A 5 -0.53 7.33 -31.36
N PHE A 6 -0.96 8.13 -32.35
CA PHE A 6 -1.28 9.55 -32.11
C PHE A 6 -2.66 9.75 -31.47
N HIS A 7 -3.61 8.86 -31.74
CA HIS A 7 -4.94 8.96 -31.14
C HIS A 7 -4.96 8.60 -29.65
N THR A 8 -4.15 7.64 -29.24
CA THR A 8 -4.08 7.21 -27.82
C THR A 8 -3.44 8.27 -26.92
N LEU A 9 -2.42 8.99 -27.37
CA LEU A 9 -1.79 10.06 -26.59
C LEU A 9 -2.75 11.26 -26.35
N GLY A 10 -3.55 11.61 -27.37
CA GLY A 10 -4.55 12.68 -27.24
C GLY A 10 -5.65 12.34 -26.23
N HIS A 11 -6.11 11.11 -26.22
CA HIS A 11 -7.15 10.65 -25.30
C HIS A 11 -6.67 10.50 -23.85
N THR A 12 -5.45 10.03 -23.62
CA THR A 12 -4.88 9.90 -22.27
C THR A 12 -4.60 11.26 -21.62
N MET A 13 -4.10 12.23 -22.39
CA MET A 13 -3.94 13.61 -21.92
C MET A 13 -5.27 14.27 -21.59
N SER A 14 -6.31 13.98 -22.36
CA SER A 14 -7.67 14.50 -22.12
C SER A 14 -8.31 13.88 -20.87
N LEU A 15 -8.12 12.59 -20.63
CA LEU A 15 -8.61 11.92 -19.43
C LEU A 15 -7.92 12.45 -18.16
N PHE A 16 -6.60 12.67 -18.20
CA PHE A 16 -5.86 13.27 -17.09
C PHE A 16 -6.36 14.68 -16.78
N ARG A 17 -6.60 15.51 -17.81
CA ARG A 17 -7.17 16.86 -17.64
C ARG A 17 -8.58 16.81 -17.05
N LEU A 18 -9.41 15.88 -17.49
CA LEU A 18 -10.74 15.64 -16.96
C LEU A 18 -10.71 15.19 -15.49
N LEU A 19 -9.85 14.24 -15.14
CA LEU A 19 -9.68 13.79 -13.77
C LEU A 19 -9.11 14.89 -12.87
N ALA A 20 -8.12 15.64 -13.34
CA ALA A 20 -7.59 16.81 -12.63
C ALA A 20 -8.64 17.90 -12.45
N LEU A 21 -9.45 18.19 -13.47
CA LEU A 21 -10.54 19.16 -13.40
C LEU A 21 -11.64 18.68 -12.45
N SER A 22 -12.03 17.41 -12.51
CA SER A 22 -13.01 16.82 -11.58
C SER A 22 -12.51 16.86 -10.14
N PHE A 23 -11.21 16.61 -9.93
CA PHE A 23 -10.59 16.71 -8.62
C PHE A 23 -10.59 18.17 -8.10
N VAL A 24 -10.26 19.14 -8.94
CA VAL A 24 -10.32 20.57 -8.59
C VAL A 24 -11.76 21.01 -8.28
N LEU A 25 -12.74 20.52 -9.04
CA LEU A 25 -14.16 20.80 -8.80
C LEU A 25 -14.65 20.18 -7.48
N LEU A 26 -14.27 18.93 -7.19
CA LEU A 26 -14.55 18.28 -5.90
C LEU A 26 -13.94 19.04 -4.72
N MET A 27 -12.76 19.64 -4.91
CA MET A 27 -12.11 20.48 -3.91
C MET A 27 -12.85 21.81 -3.70
N ALA A 28 -13.25 22.45 -4.79
CA ALA A 28 -14.03 23.70 -4.74
C ALA A 28 -15.40 23.47 -4.08
N GLU A 29 -16.06 22.34 -4.35
CA GLU A 29 -17.31 21.97 -3.67
C GLU A 29 -17.10 21.69 -2.17
N GLY A 30 -15.97 21.04 -1.79
CA GLY A 30 -15.65 20.80 -0.38
C GLY A 30 -15.50 22.09 0.41
N ASP A 31 -14.86 23.10 -0.15
CA ASP A 31 -14.72 24.41 0.48
C ASP A 31 -16.04 25.19 0.49
N ALA A 32 -16.85 25.14 -0.58
CA ALA A 32 -18.18 25.74 -0.64
C ALA A 32 -19.16 25.08 0.35
N TYR A 33 -19.09 23.75 0.52
CA TYR A 33 -19.92 23.03 1.49
C TYR A 33 -19.56 23.38 2.94
N SER A 34 -18.29 23.67 3.22
CA SER A 34 -17.84 24.11 4.55
C SER A 34 -18.32 25.52 4.87
N GLN A 35 -18.44 26.39 3.87
CA GLN A 35 -18.94 27.77 4.04
C GLN A 35 -20.46 27.85 4.17
N LEU A 36 -21.22 26.97 3.51
CA LEU A 36 -22.68 26.94 3.59
C LEU A 36 -23.21 26.42 4.95
N ARG A 37 -22.38 25.71 5.74
CA ARG A 37 -22.70 25.23 7.07
C ARG A 37 -22.20 26.12 8.22
N LYS A 38 -22.33 27.42 8.11
CA LYS A 38 -21.92 28.43 9.13
C LYS A 38 -22.62 28.28 10.52
N GLY A 39 -23.20 27.16 10.86
CA GLY A 39 -23.76 26.85 12.18
C GLY A 39 -23.32 25.54 12.81
N SER A 40 -22.58 24.70 12.10
CA SER A 40 -22.13 23.40 12.57
C SER A 40 -20.64 23.43 12.91
N LYS A 41 -20.28 23.19 14.15
CA LYS A 41 -18.90 22.98 14.63
C LYS A 41 -18.26 21.67 14.12
N ARG A 42 -18.74 21.10 13.01
CA ARG A 42 -18.16 19.90 12.43
C ARG A 42 -16.92 20.30 11.61
N GLU A 43 -15.80 19.72 11.94
CA GLU A 43 -14.57 19.87 11.16
C GLU A 43 -14.78 19.37 9.72
N PRO A 44 -14.15 20.00 8.71
CA PRO A 44 -14.29 19.55 7.32
C PRO A 44 -13.79 18.10 7.18
N LEU A 45 -14.51 17.31 6.40
CA LEU A 45 -14.14 15.92 6.11
C LEU A 45 -12.76 15.82 5.42
N ILE A 46 -12.44 16.82 4.59
CA ILE A 46 -11.15 16.96 3.92
C ILE A 46 -10.51 18.23 4.43
N ASN A 47 -9.37 18.11 5.08
CA ASN A 47 -8.62 19.24 5.63
C ASN A 47 -7.19 19.38 5.06
N GLU A 48 -6.84 18.52 4.14
CA GLU A 48 -5.56 18.51 3.45
C GLU A 48 -5.74 18.10 1.98
N TRP A 49 -5.03 18.77 1.07
CA TRP A 49 -4.86 18.34 -0.30
C TRP A 49 -3.43 18.62 -0.76
N GLY A 50 -2.94 17.89 -1.75
CA GLY A 50 -1.58 18.07 -2.23
C GLY A 50 -1.39 17.64 -3.66
N ILE A 51 -0.33 18.19 -4.24
CA ILE A 51 0.21 17.81 -5.53
C ILE A 51 1.68 17.44 -5.36
N GLY A 52 2.15 16.52 -6.19
CA GLY A 52 3.54 16.08 -6.16
C GLY A 52 4.07 15.75 -7.54
N TYR A 53 5.37 15.88 -7.67
CA TYR A 53 6.14 15.41 -8.81
C TYR A 53 7.34 14.61 -8.30
N GLY A 54 7.61 13.47 -8.94
CA GLY A 54 8.76 12.64 -8.65
C GLY A 54 9.46 12.21 -9.93
N ALA A 55 10.77 12.07 -9.84
CA ALA A 55 11.58 11.51 -10.90
C ALA A 55 12.48 10.41 -10.32
N GLY A 56 12.61 9.31 -11.03
CA GLY A 56 13.30 8.15 -10.47
C GLY A 56 13.80 7.15 -11.48
N SER A 57 14.27 6.05 -10.93
CA SER A 57 14.81 4.92 -11.69
C SER A 57 14.05 3.65 -11.30
N PRO A 58 13.33 3.05 -12.23
CA PRO A 58 12.74 1.75 -12.02
C PRO A 58 13.79 0.63 -12.08
N PHE A 59 13.53 -0.45 -11.33
CA PHE A 59 14.34 -1.65 -11.32
C PHE A 59 13.45 -2.88 -11.08
N GLY A 60 13.81 -4.01 -11.69
CA GLY A 60 13.10 -5.27 -11.52
C GLY A 60 13.53 -6.02 -10.26
N ALA A 61 12.70 -6.92 -9.77
CA ALA A 61 13.05 -7.81 -8.65
C ALA A 61 14.24 -8.72 -8.96
N THR A 62 14.46 -9.03 -10.23
CA THR A 62 15.59 -9.84 -10.72
C THR A 62 16.95 -9.15 -10.62
N GLU A 63 17.00 -7.81 -10.60
CA GLU A 63 18.26 -7.07 -10.43
C GLU A 63 18.87 -7.25 -9.03
N TRP A 64 18.05 -7.54 -8.01
CA TRP A 64 18.53 -7.86 -6.67
C TRP A 64 19.24 -9.22 -6.57
N ARG A 65 18.98 -10.13 -7.50
CA ARG A 65 19.50 -11.49 -7.49
C ARG A 65 20.72 -11.72 -8.38
N SER A 66 21.48 -10.67 -8.70
CA SER A 66 22.70 -10.76 -9.52
C SER A 66 22.52 -11.51 -10.86
N VAL A 67 21.36 -11.44 -11.48
CA VAL A 67 21.20 -11.88 -12.86
C VAL A 67 21.99 -10.92 -13.73
N LYS A 68 23.10 -11.40 -14.27
CA LYS A 68 24.16 -10.64 -14.99
C LYS A 68 23.70 -9.84 -16.21
N ASN A 69 22.43 -9.89 -16.57
CA ASN A 69 21.87 -9.21 -17.72
C ASN A 69 20.66 -8.38 -17.29
N SER A 70 20.89 -7.28 -16.59
CA SER A 70 19.81 -6.32 -16.33
C SER A 70 19.32 -5.75 -17.66
N GLU A 71 18.06 -5.92 -17.93
CA GLU A 71 17.43 -5.72 -19.23
C GLU A 71 16.80 -4.36 -19.39
N PHE A 72 16.83 -3.58 -18.35
CA PHE A 72 16.39 -2.20 -18.42
C PHE A 72 17.47 -1.33 -19.04
N THR A 73 17.31 -0.96 -20.30
CA THR A 73 18.29 -0.16 -21.04
C THR A 73 18.14 1.34 -20.84
N GLN A 74 16.93 1.78 -20.47
CA GLN A 74 16.65 3.16 -20.06
C GLN A 74 15.86 3.11 -18.77
N LYS A 75 16.39 3.73 -17.71
CA LYS A 75 15.88 3.61 -16.34
C LYS A 75 15.40 4.96 -15.82
N PHE A 76 14.50 5.59 -16.54
CA PHE A 76 13.92 6.84 -16.10
C PHE A 76 12.41 6.75 -16.01
N SER A 77 11.87 7.23 -14.91
CA SER A 77 10.43 7.32 -14.66
C SER A 77 10.06 8.69 -14.12
N GLN A 78 8.86 9.13 -14.43
CA GLN A 78 8.25 10.31 -13.87
C GLN A 78 6.95 9.95 -13.17
N MET A 79 6.62 10.71 -12.15
CA MET A 79 5.41 10.51 -11.37
C MET A 79 4.76 11.88 -11.08
N TRP A 80 3.47 11.97 -11.36
CA TRP A 80 2.62 13.07 -10.90
C TRP A 80 1.66 12.51 -9.86
N GLN A 81 1.43 13.27 -8.80
CA GLN A 81 0.56 12.83 -7.71
C GLN A 81 -0.42 13.90 -7.31
N LEU A 82 -1.63 13.46 -7.01
CA LEU A 82 -2.67 14.23 -6.32
C LEU A 82 -3.07 13.46 -5.07
N ASN A 83 -3.27 14.15 -3.97
CA ASN A 83 -3.75 13.54 -2.74
C ASN A 83 -4.74 14.45 -2.02
N ILE A 84 -5.68 13.82 -1.33
CA ILE A 84 -6.61 14.46 -0.40
C ILE A 84 -6.59 13.68 0.90
N GLY A 85 -6.81 14.36 2.02
CA GLY A 85 -6.77 13.67 3.29
C GLY A 85 -7.47 14.42 4.41
N HIS A 86 -7.66 13.67 5.49
CA HIS A 86 -8.15 14.16 6.76
C HIS A 86 -7.11 13.85 7.83
N GLN A 87 -6.55 14.89 8.44
CA GLN A 87 -5.70 14.72 9.61
C GLN A 87 -6.59 14.46 10.82
N PHE A 88 -6.36 13.34 11.48
CA PHE A 88 -7.09 13.00 12.70
C PHE A 88 -6.76 13.97 13.84
N THR A 89 -7.72 14.12 14.72
CA THR A 89 -7.60 14.83 15.98
C THR A 89 -7.74 13.84 17.15
N SER A 90 -7.57 14.31 18.39
CA SER A 90 -7.85 13.49 19.58
C SER A 90 -9.27 12.97 19.61
N LYS A 91 -10.23 13.74 19.08
CA LYS A 91 -11.64 13.36 19.00
C LYS A 91 -11.88 12.20 18.04
N ASP A 92 -11.14 12.15 16.94
CA ASP A 92 -11.29 11.11 15.93
C ASP A 92 -10.53 9.85 16.32
N TYR A 93 -9.31 10.05 16.83
CA TYR A 93 -8.34 8.98 17.03
C TYR A 93 -8.56 8.20 18.34
N GLY A 94 -8.92 8.89 19.42
CA GLY A 94 -8.98 8.37 20.78
C GLY A 94 -7.61 8.43 21.47
N ALA A 95 -7.33 7.45 22.34
CA ALA A 95 -6.09 7.44 23.11
C ALA A 95 -4.84 7.42 22.21
N ALA A 96 -3.88 8.25 22.56
CA ALA A 96 -2.56 8.32 21.90
C ALA A 96 -1.48 8.62 22.94
N PRO A 97 -0.22 8.23 22.72
CA PRO A 97 0.90 8.62 23.58
C PRO A 97 1.14 10.13 23.57
N LYS A 98 1.64 10.66 24.70
CA LYS A 98 2.02 12.07 24.81
C LYS A 98 2.95 12.48 23.68
N GLY A 99 2.63 13.58 23.02
CA GLY A 99 3.43 14.13 21.94
C GLY A 99 3.32 13.38 20.61
N TYR A 100 2.44 12.39 20.52
CA TYR A 100 2.13 11.71 19.28
C TYR A 100 1.50 12.67 18.27
N TYR A 101 1.98 12.63 17.04
CA TYR A 101 1.38 13.39 15.94
C TYR A 101 0.27 12.56 15.32
N TYR A 102 -0.95 13.10 15.28
CA TYR A 102 -2.06 12.39 14.66
C TYR A 102 -1.83 12.23 13.16
N PRO A 103 -2.08 11.02 12.62
CA PRO A 103 -1.88 10.75 11.21
C PRO A 103 -2.93 11.45 10.34
N THR A 104 -2.59 11.66 9.09
CA THR A 104 -3.55 11.97 8.02
C THR A 104 -3.85 10.68 7.27
N LEU A 105 -5.12 10.32 7.18
CA LEU A 105 -5.59 9.28 6.28
C LEU A 105 -6.26 9.93 5.08
N GLY A 106 -5.94 9.46 3.88
CA GLY A 106 -6.44 10.07 2.67
C GLY A 106 -6.53 9.13 1.50
N MET A 107 -6.79 9.71 0.36
CA MET A 107 -6.76 9.03 -0.94
C MET A 107 -5.71 9.69 -1.82
N PHE A 108 -5.11 8.91 -2.69
CA PHE A 108 -4.18 9.41 -3.69
C PHE A 108 -4.57 8.96 -5.08
N PHE A 109 -4.13 9.74 -6.06
CA PHE A 109 -4.05 9.38 -7.46
C PHE A 109 -2.65 9.71 -7.95
N GLN A 110 -2.00 8.77 -8.65
CA GLN A 110 -0.70 9.00 -9.27
C GLN A 110 -0.73 8.60 -10.73
N TRP A 111 -0.01 9.34 -11.52
CA TRP A 111 0.27 9.06 -12.92
C TRP A 111 1.76 8.79 -13.04
N LEU A 112 2.09 7.54 -13.35
CA LEU A 112 3.47 7.09 -13.55
C LEU A 112 3.75 7.00 -15.05
N ASP A 113 4.81 7.63 -15.48
CA ASP A 113 5.27 7.56 -16.88
C ASP A 113 6.53 6.71 -16.96
N TYR A 114 6.37 5.53 -17.54
CA TYR A 114 7.42 4.57 -17.84
C TYR A 114 7.70 4.45 -19.36
N SER A 115 7.28 5.42 -20.17
CA SER A 115 7.46 5.41 -21.62
C SER A 115 8.96 5.38 -22.03
N HIS A 116 9.82 5.85 -21.12
CA HIS A 116 11.28 5.79 -21.29
C HIS A 116 11.92 4.52 -20.75
N LEU A 117 11.14 3.62 -20.13
CA LEU A 117 11.63 2.34 -19.66
C LEU A 117 11.62 1.35 -20.81
N LYS A 118 12.80 0.95 -21.25
CA LYS A 118 12.94 -0.09 -22.27
C LYS A 118 13.48 -1.35 -21.65
N ILE A 119 12.82 -2.46 -21.95
CA ILE A 119 13.27 -3.81 -21.58
C ILE A 119 13.89 -4.46 -22.80
N ARG A 120 15.07 -5.00 -22.61
CA ARG A 120 15.77 -5.79 -23.62
C ARG A 120 15.47 -7.27 -23.37
N GLY A 121 15.04 -8.00 -24.39
CA GLY A 121 14.75 -9.42 -24.25
C GLY A 121 15.98 -10.24 -23.85
N VAL A 122 15.76 -11.25 -23.01
CA VAL A 122 16.78 -12.21 -22.54
C VAL A 122 16.65 -13.51 -23.29
N GLU A 123 17.73 -13.93 -23.93
CA GLU A 123 17.81 -15.27 -24.50
C GLU A 123 17.90 -16.33 -23.35
N PRO A 124 17.30 -17.51 -23.48
CA PRO A 124 16.75 -18.13 -24.69
C PRO A 124 15.25 -17.89 -24.93
N ILE A 125 14.56 -17.12 -24.13
CA ILE A 125 13.09 -17.03 -24.09
C ILE A 125 12.56 -15.99 -25.10
N PHE A 126 13.41 -15.04 -25.52
CA PHE A 126 13.02 -14.00 -26.48
C PHE A 126 13.84 -14.09 -27.77
N PRO A 127 13.18 -14.05 -28.92
CA PRO A 127 13.88 -13.74 -30.15
C PRO A 127 14.46 -12.33 -30.04
N LYS A 128 15.74 -12.22 -30.37
CA LYS A 128 16.54 -10.99 -30.36
C LYS A 128 15.70 -9.76 -30.74
N ARG A 129 15.67 -8.74 -29.86
CA ARG A 129 15.31 -7.34 -30.15
C ARG A 129 13.84 -6.90 -30.05
N LYS A 130 12.96 -7.51 -29.28
CA LYS A 130 11.74 -6.79 -28.94
C LYS A 130 11.99 -5.91 -27.71
N THR A 131 11.97 -4.60 -27.89
CA THR A 131 11.89 -3.64 -26.79
C THR A 131 10.42 -3.48 -26.38
N ALA A 132 10.09 -3.75 -25.15
CA ALA A 132 8.78 -3.45 -24.59
C ALA A 132 8.79 -2.07 -23.94
N ASP A 133 7.70 -1.34 -24.13
CA ASP A 133 7.45 -0.04 -23.53
C ASP A 133 6.22 -0.18 -22.65
N PHE A 134 6.37 0.07 -21.34
CA PHE A 134 5.24 -0.01 -20.40
C PHE A 134 4.31 1.20 -20.50
N GLY A 135 4.73 2.27 -21.16
CA GLY A 135 3.93 3.46 -21.31
C GLY A 135 3.58 4.11 -19.98
N GLN A 136 2.32 4.33 -19.79
CA GLN A 136 1.78 5.06 -18.64
C GLN A 136 0.98 4.13 -17.73
N ILE A 137 0.96 4.46 -16.44
CA ILE A 137 0.26 3.71 -15.40
C ILE A 137 -0.48 4.70 -14.51
N ALA A 138 -1.78 4.49 -14.33
CA ALA A 138 -2.58 5.21 -13.35
C ALA A 138 -2.65 4.40 -12.06
N THR A 139 -2.37 5.02 -10.92
CA THR A 139 -2.52 4.39 -9.61
C THR A 139 -3.44 5.20 -8.72
N PHE A 140 -4.21 4.52 -7.90
CA PHE A 140 -5.11 5.15 -6.94
C PHE A 140 -5.30 4.27 -5.71
N GLY A 141 -5.56 4.89 -4.58
CA GLY A 141 -5.72 4.14 -3.33
C GLY A 141 -5.72 5.01 -2.10
N ILE A 142 -5.30 4.42 -1.02
CA ILE A 142 -5.27 5.03 0.31
C ILE A 142 -3.84 5.50 0.62
N THR A 143 -3.73 6.71 1.16
CA THR A 143 -2.47 7.26 1.67
C THR A 143 -2.56 7.47 3.17
N LEU A 144 -1.50 7.12 3.87
CA LEU A 144 -1.31 7.35 5.30
C LEU A 144 -0.06 8.20 5.51
N HIS A 145 -0.22 9.29 6.22
CA HIS A 145 0.81 10.30 6.47
C HIS A 145 1.05 10.40 7.96
N GLN A 146 2.28 10.21 8.40
CA GLN A 146 2.65 10.26 9.81
C GLN A 146 3.83 11.20 10.02
N TYR A 147 3.61 12.31 10.71
CA TYR A 147 4.72 13.12 11.18
C TYR A 147 5.53 12.38 12.23
N CYS A 148 6.85 12.42 12.08
CA CYS A 148 7.80 11.82 13.01
C CYS A 148 8.39 12.88 13.96
N TRP A 149 8.62 14.06 13.44
CA TRP A 149 9.19 15.19 14.21
C TRP A 149 8.83 16.53 13.58
N THR A 150 8.92 17.58 14.42
CA THR A 150 8.81 18.99 14.00
C THR A 150 9.83 19.82 14.75
N SER A 151 10.46 20.77 14.08
CA SER A 151 11.40 21.74 14.67
C SER A 151 11.27 23.09 13.96
N GLY A 152 10.64 24.05 14.61
CA GLY A 152 10.28 25.32 13.98
C GLY A 152 9.38 25.10 12.76
N LYS A 153 9.83 25.56 11.59
CA LYS A 153 9.12 25.35 10.31
C LYS A 153 9.47 24.05 9.62
N TRP A 154 10.45 23.30 10.12
CA TRP A 154 10.88 22.05 9.55
C TRP A 154 10.11 20.86 10.12
N ARG A 155 9.83 19.88 9.31
CA ARG A 155 9.04 18.69 9.64
C ARG A 155 9.61 17.48 8.93
N GLY A 156 9.52 16.32 9.58
CA GLY A 156 9.80 15.04 8.96
C GLY A 156 8.59 14.15 9.05
N TYR A 157 8.23 13.47 7.95
CA TYR A 157 7.11 12.54 7.94
C TYR A 157 7.35 11.31 7.08
N LEU A 158 6.69 10.24 7.45
CA LEU A 158 6.56 9.02 6.66
C LEU A 158 5.25 9.07 5.87
N ASN A 159 5.30 8.60 4.64
CA ASN A 159 4.15 8.42 3.79
C ASN A 159 4.07 6.95 3.39
N HIS A 160 2.90 6.37 3.54
CA HIS A 160 2.59 5.03 3.06
C HIS A 160 1.38 5.09 2.14
N GLU A 161 1.48 4.45 0.99
CA GLU A 161 0.46 4.43 -0.04
C GLU A 161 0.18 2.98 -0.45
N THR A 162 -1.08 2.63 -0.58
CA THR A 162 -1.48 1.31 -1.07
C THR A 162 -2.75 1.41 -1.89
N GLY A 163 -2.84 0.63 -2.94
CA GLY A 163 -4.01 0.69 -3.82
C GLY A 163 -3.88 -0.16 -5.06
N ALA A 164 -4.64 0.21 -6.07
CA ALA A 164 -4.63 -0.42 -7.37
C ALA A 164 -3.90 0.44 -8.40
N ALA A 165 -3.36 -0.22 -9.40
CA ALA A 165 -2.75 0.41 -10.56
C ALA A 165 -3.35 -0.16 -11.84
N TYR A 166 -3.52 0.69 -12.84
CA TYR A 166 -3.94 0.31 -14.19
C TYR A 166 -2.83 0.62 -15.19
N VAL A 167 -2.32 -0.41 -15.82
CA VAL A 167 -1.28 -0.34 -16.85
C VAL A 167 -1.96 -0.23 -18.21
N PHE A 168 -1.72 0.86 -18.93
CA PHE A 168 -2.36 1.08 -20.22
C PHE A 168 -1.79 0.21 -21.34
N ASN A 169 -0.51 -0.13 -21.26
CA ASN A 169 0.18 -1.00 -22.22
C ASN A 169 0.80 -2.22 -21.50
N PRO A 170 0.00 -3.17 -21.04
CA PRO A 170 0.55 -4.36 -20.41
C PRO A 170 1.30 -5.21 -21.44
N VAL A 171 2.45 -5.76 -21.01
CA VAL A 171 3.31 -6.56 -21.88
C VAL A 171 2.92 -8.02 -21.78
N TYR A 172 2.11 -8.49 -22.74
CA TYR A 172 1.58 -9.86 -22.73
C TYR A 172 2.54 -10.91 -23.30
N GLU A 173 3.47 -10.50 -24.17
CA GLU A 173 4.27 -11.42 -25.00
C GLU A 173 5.56 -11.92 -24.32
N VAL A 174 5.80 -11.53 -23.08
CA VAL A 174 7.06 -11.81 -22.39
C VAL A 174 6.82 -12.81 -21.25
N PRO A 175 7.11 -14.13 -21.48
CA PRO A 175 6.57 -15.17 -20.63
C PRO A 175 7.09 -15.22 -19.21
N SER A 176 8.33 -14.89 -18.91
CA SER A 176 8.92 -15.36 -17.64
C SER A 176 9.45 -14.30 -16.68
N TRP A 177 9.69 -13.08 -17.11
CA TRP A 177 10.47 -12.13 -16.30
C TRP A 177 9.78 -10.78 -16.09
N VAL A 178 8.83 -10.45 -16.93
CA VAL A 178 8.23 -9.13 -16.95
C VAL A 178 6.89 -9.10 -16.24
N THR A 179 6.71 -8.29 -15.54
CA THR A 179 6.15 -7.88 -14.34
C THR A 179 4.79 -7.23 -14.46
N LEU A 180 4.44 -6.69 -15.59
CA LEU A 180 3.19 -5.99 -15.83
C LEU A 180 2.41 -6.64 -16.98
N SER A 181 2.20 -7.95 -16.88
CA SER A 181 1.51 -8.75 -17.91
C SER A 181 -0.02 -8.58 -17.89
N LYS A 182 -0.57 -7.91 -16.90
CA LYS A 182 -2.00 -7.63 -16.77
C LYS A 182 -2.24 -6.15 -16.59
N PRO A 183 -3.38 -5.61 -17.02
CA PRO A 183 -3.68 -4.19 -16.85
C PRO A 183 -3.83 -3.81 -15.38
N TRP A 184 -4.44 -4.64 -14.55
CA TRP A 184 -4.60 -4.38 -13.13
C TRP A 184 -3.44 -4.91 -12.31
N GLN A 185 -2.89 -4.05 -11.50
CA GLN A 185 -1.78 -4.31 -10.58
C GLN A 185 -2.12 -3.79 -9.19
N ILE A 186 -1.36 -4.24 -8.20
CA ILE A 186 -1.34 -3.66 -6.88
C ILE A 186 -0.20 -2.67 -6.80
N PHE A 187 -0.46 -1.57 -6.13
CA PHE A 187 0.48 -0.51 -5.85
C PHE A 187 0.75 -0.44 -4.36
N VAL A 188 2.03 -0.39 -4.00
CA VAL A 188 2.52 -0.10 -2.64
C VAL A 188 3.61 0.95 -2.74
N GLY A 189 3.52 1.98 -1.93
CA GLY A 189 4.50 3.07 -1.89
C GLY A 189 4.89 3.42 -0.45
N PHE A 190 6.17 3.74 -0.26
CA PHE A 190 6.73 4.27 0.98
C PHE A 190 7.60 5.47 0.66
N GLY A 191 7.49 6.50 1.46
CA GLY A 191 8.34 7.67 1.33
C GLY A 191 8.71 8.28 2.68
N TRP A 192 9.88 8.89 2.73
CA TRP A 192 10.32 9.71 3.84
C TRP A 192 10.60 11.12 3.33
N PHE A 193 9.91 12.10 3.91
CA PHE A 193 9.94 13.46 3.43
C PHE A 193 10.40 14.44 4.52
N PHE A 194 11.21 15.39 4.09
CA PHE A 194 11.52 16.61 4.82
C PHE A 194 10.65 17.73 4.26
N ALA A 195 9.90 18.37 5.11
CA ALA A 195 8.98 19.43 4.73
C ALA A 195 9.32 20.75 5.39
N TYR A 196 9.07 21.82 4.68
CA TYR A 196 9.18 23.19 5.19
C TYR A 196 7.83 23.87 5.12
N GLU A 197 7.41 24.41 6.27
CA GLU A 197 6.14 25.13 6.39
C GLU A 197 6.19 26.48 5.69
N ILE A 198 5.19 26.73 4.86
CA ILE A 198 4.93 27.99 4.20
C ILE A 198 3.53 28.50 4.54
N LYS A 199 3.18 29.71 4.10
CA LYS A 199 1.83 30.23 4.28
C LYS A 199 0.79 29.34 3.59
N GLY A 200 -0.11 28.74 4.36
CA GLY A 200 -1.21 27.92 3.86
C GLY A 200 -0.86 26.47 3.54
N GLY A 201 0.37 26.01 3.86
CA GLY A 201 0.74 24.62 3.59
C GLY A 201 2.19 24.31 3.86
N GLU A 202 2.74 23.36 3.13
CA GLU A 202 4.15 22.97 3.21
C GLU A 202 4.68 22.50 1.86
N ILE A 203 5.96 22.69 1.65
CA ILE A 203 6.73 22.09 0.55
C ILE A 203 7.56 20.97 1.15
N ALA A 204 7.48 19.78 0.58
CA ALA A 204 8.19 18.61 1.05
C ALA A 204 9.04 18.00 -0.07
N PHE A 205 10.20 17.49 0.31
CA PHE A 205 11.13 16.79 -0.57
C PHE A 205 11.62 15.52 0.10
N GLY A 206 11.73 14.43 -0.66
CA GLY A 206 12.25 13.19 -0.10
C GLY A 206 12.25 12.01 -1.04
N PRO A 207 12.92 10.92 -0.63
CA PRO A 207 12.93 9.67 -1.35
C PRO A 207 11.58 8.96 -1.20
N GLN A 208 11.17 8.33 -2.29
CA GLN A 208 9.99 7.49 -2.36
C GLN A 208 10.33 6.19 -3.08
N PHE A 209 9.95 5.10 -2.48
CA PHE A 209 9.96 3.77 -3.07
C PHE A 209 8.54 3.39 -3.46
N THR A 210 8.36 2.84 -4.65
CA THR A 210 7.08 2.29 -5.11
C THR A 210 7.27 0.90 -5.69
N HIS A 211 6.29 0.04 -5.45
CA HIS A 211 6.22 -1.32 -5.97
C HIS A 211 4.90 -1.53 -6.70
N LEU A 212 4.99 -2.06 -7.90
CA LEU A 212 3.85 -2.44 -8.74
C LEU A 212 3.93 -3.93 -9.00
N SER A 213 2.90 -4.67 -8.65
CA SER A 213 2.82 -6.10 -8.97
C SER A 213 1.38 -6.57 -9.02
N ASN A 214 1.11 -7.69 -9.68
CA ASN A 214 -0.21 -8.31 -9.62
C ASN A 214 -0.38 -9.22 -8.39
N SER A 215 0.58 -9.22 -7.46
CA SER A 215 0.58 -10.00 -6.21
C SER A 215 0.23 -11.48 -6.40
N GLY A 216 0.65 -12.06 -7.50
CA GLY A 216 0.33 -13.45 -7.81
C GLY A 216 -1.08 -13.66 -8.37
N LEU A 217 -1.84 -12.64 -8.76
CA LEU A 217 -3.13 -12.80 -9.42
C LEU A 217 -3.04 -13.30 -10.86
N ALA A 218 -1.83 -13.32 -11.45
CA ALA A 218 -1.55 -13.87 -12.76
C ALA A 218 -0.13 -14.42 -12.84
N ASN A 219 0.11 -15.38 -13.73
CA ASN A 219 1.46 -15.87 -14.00
C ASN A 219 2.39 -14.74 -14.46
N TYR A 220 3.70 -14.93 -14.23
CA TYR A 220 4.76 -14.01 -14.62
C TYR A 220 4.67 -12.63 -13.99
N ASN A 221 4.81 -12.59 -12.67
CA ASN A 221 4.80 -11.34 -11.93
C ASN A 221 6.00 -11.23 -10.99
N THR A 222 7.02 -10.53 -11.43
CA THR A 222 8.15 -10.18 -10.56
C THR A 222 8.01 -8.78 -9.96
N GLY A 223 7.04 -7.99 -10.39
CA GLY A 223 6.82 -6.61 -9.96
C GLY A 223 7.87 -5.63 -10.51
N ILE A 224 7.53 -4.36 -10.63
CA ILE A 224 8.46 -3.27 -10.88
C ILE A 224 8.59 -2.45 -9.60
N ASN A 225 9.82 -2.30 -9.18
CA ASN A 225 10.17 -1.36 -8.13
C ASN A 225 10.64 -0.06 -8.75
N ASN A 226 10.37 1.04 -8.09
CA ASN A 226 10.88 2.34 -8.51
C ASN A 226 11.36 3.12 -7.28
N PHE A 227 12.56 3.65 -7.38
CA PHE A 227 13.09 4.59 -6.42
C PHE A 227 13.11 5.98 -7.03
N SER A 228 12.44 6.93 -6.42
CA SER A 228 12.32 8.29 -6.91
C SER A 228 12.63 9.32 -5.84
N LEU A 229 13.06 10.49 -6.27
CA LEU A 229 13.04 11.70 -5.47
C LEU A 229 11.80 12.50 -5.82
N SER A 230 11.04 12.88 -4.82
CA SER A 230 9.75 13.53 -5.00
C SER A 230 9.71 14.89 -4.31
N LEU A 231 9.15 15.87 -5.01
CA LEU A 231 8.80 17.19 -4.50
C LEU A 231 7.29 17.27 -4.39
N ARG A 232 6.78 17.70 -3.24
CA ARG A 232 5.35 17.77 -2.96
C ARG A 232 4.99 19.12 -2.37
N TYR A 233 3.85 19.67 -2.80
CA TYR A 233 3.16 20.74 -2.10
C TYR A 233 1.93 20.17 -1.44
N ARG A 234 1.69 20.51 -0.16
CA ARG A 234 0.47 20.18 0.56
C ARG A 234 -0.15 21.44 1.13
N HIS A 235 -1.37 21.69 0.74
CA HIS A 235 -2.21 22.70 1.35
C HIS A 235 -2.89 22.11 2.58
N LYS A 236 -2.98 22.89 3.64
CA LYS A 236 -3.66 22.52 4.88
C LYS A 236 -4.62 23.60 5.28
N SER A 237 -5.89 23.25 5.42
CA SER A 237 -6.89 24.14 6.00
C SER A 237 -6.72 24.26 7.52
N ILE A 238 -6.11 23.26 8.16
CA ILE A 238 -5.71 23.31 9.58
C ILE A 238 -4.26 23.79 9.66
N ARG A 239 -4.03 24.94 10.28
CA ARG A 239 -2.71 25.58 10.34
C ARG A 239 -1.71 24.81 11.22
N GLU A 240 -2.19 24.13 12.27
CA GLU A 240 -1.34 23.43 13.21
C GLU A 240 -1.40 21.92 13.00
N ILE A 241 -0.23 21.29 13.06
CA ILE A 241 -0.17 19.83 13.09
C ILE A 241 -0.76 19.38 14.41
N GLN A 242 -1.80 18.55 14.31
CA GLN A 242 -2.48 18.00 15.47
C GLN A 242 -1.53 17.05 16.22
N LYS A 243 -1.32 17.36 17.48
CA LYS A 243 -0.44 16.62 18.38
C LYS A 243 -1.18 16.30 19.66
N CYS A 244 -0.98 15.08 20.18
CA CYS A 244 -1.57 14.67 21.44
C CYS A 244 -0.99 15.54 22.59
N LYS A 245 -1.85 16.27 23.25
CA LYS A 245 -1.51 17.11 24.40
C LYS A 245 -1.26 16.26 25.64
N PRO A 246 -0.47 16.75 26.63
CA PRO A 246 -0.22 16.00 27.85
C PRO A 246 -1.48 15.58 28.61
N GLU A 247 -2.47 16.45 28.67
CA GLU A 247 -3.76 16.21 29.33
C GLU A 247 -4.66 15.19 28.61
N GLU A 248 -4.47 15.02 27.31
CA GLU A 248 -5.20 14.07 26.47
C GLU A 248 -4.48 12.72 26.36
N ALA A 249 -3.23 12.64 26.83
CA ALA A 249 -2.39 11.47 26.64
C ALA A 249 -3.00 10.23 27.32
N LEU A 250 -3.12 9.14 26.53
CA LEU A 250 -3.65 7.86 26.96
C LEU A 250 -5.11 7.92 27.47
N ILE A 251 -5.87 8.95 27.12
CA ILE A 251 -7.30 9.04 27.45
C ILE A 251 -8.13 8.48 26.29
N GLU A 252 -8.94 7.49 26.58
CA GLU A 252 -9.91 6.91 25.63
C GLU A 252 -11.08 7.86 25.37
N LYS A 253 -11.87 7.62 24.31
CA LYS A 253 -13.03 8.45 23.97
C LYS A 253 -14.08 8.53 25.08
N ASP A 254 -14.14 7.54 25.91
CA ASP A 254 -15.06 7.46 27.07
C ASP A 254 -14.47 8.10 28.35
N GLY A 255 -13.31 8.76 28.25
CA GLY A 255 -12.62 9.41 29.35
C GLY A 255 -11.77 8.49 30.22
N ARG A 256 -11.77 7.17 29.98
CA ARG A 256 -10.93 6.23 30.75
C ARG A 256 -9.48 6.30 30.29
N LYS A 257 -8.56 6.10 31.23
CA LYS A 257 -7.14 5.97 30.90
C LYS A 257 -6.88 4.62 30.24
N PHE A 258 -6.17 4.66 29.10
CA PHE A 258 -5.73 3.44 28.42
C PHE A 258 -4.92 2.55 29.36
N LYS A 259 -5.22 1.27 29.33
CA LYS A 259 -4.42 0.22 30.00
C LYS A 259 -4.04 -0.82 28.97
N SER A 260 -2.79 -1.25 29.02
CA SER A 260 -2.34 -2.39 28.21
C SER A 260 -3.17 -3.62 28.48
N HIS A 261 -3.59 -4.31 27.44
CA HIS A 261 -4.49 -5.46 27.56
C HIS A 261 -4.26 -6.48 26.46
N PHE A 262 -4.70 -7.69 26.70
CA PHE A 262 -4.77 -8.72 25.67
C PHE A 262 -6.00 -8.52 24.78
N TYR A 263 -5.83 -8.82 23.51
CA TYR A 263 -6.95 -8.94 22.57
C TYR A 263 -6.70 -10.13 21.64
N GLY A 264 -7.75 -10.71 21.13
CA GLY A 264 -7.69 -11.78 20.16
C GLY A 264 -8.18 -11.31 18.79
N SER A 265 -7.81 -12.02 17.75
CA SER A 265 -8.33 -11.77 16.41
C SER A 265 -8.49 -13.10 15.68
N VAL A 266 -9.58 -13.24 14.94
CA VAL A 266 -9.77 -14.35 14.00
C VAL A 266 -10.20 -13.81 12.65
N MET A 267 -9.73 -14.45 11.59
CA MET A 267 -10.16 -14.11 10.24
C MET A 267 -10.26 -15.32 9.33
N ALA A 268 -11.09 -15.19 8.31
CA ALA A 268 -11.08 -16.03 7.12
C ALA A 268 -10.78 -15.16 5.89
N GLY A 269 -9.86 -15.60 5.09
CA GLY A 269 -9.44 -14.93 3.86
C GLY A 269 -9.60 -15.82 2.64
N TYR A 270 -9.94 -15.18 1.53
CA TYR A 270 -10.02 -15.80 0.22
C TYR A 270 -9.06 -15.10 -0.74
N GLY A 271 -8.25 -15.86 -1.43
CA GLY A 271 -7.26 -15.32 -2.35
C GLY A 271 -6.88 -16.28 -3.45
N LYS A 272 -5.95 -15.84 -4.29
CA LYS A 272 -5.36 -16.66 -5.34
C LYS A 272 -3.87 -16.80 -5.12
N VAL A 273 -3.37 -17.98 -5.42
CA VAL A 273 -1.94 -18.30 -5.42
C VAL A 273 -1.57 -18.74 -6.83
N TYR A 274 -0.47 -18.21 -7.32
CA TYR A 274 0.10 -18.65 -8.58
C TYR A 274 1.38 -19.43 -8.30
N PHE A 275 1.35 -20.66 -8.73
CA PHE A 275 2.54 -21.51 -8.87
C PHE A 275 3.09 -21.37 -10.31
N GLU A 276 4.18 -22.06 -10.64
CA GLU A 276 4.78 -22.07 -11.99
C GLU A 276 3.83 -22.55 -13.10
N ASP A 277 2.74 -23.22 -12.74
CA ASP A 277 1.71 -23.71 -13.64
C ASP A 277 0.71 -22.59 -13.99
N PRO A 278 0.22 -22.50 -15.25
CA PRO A 278 -0.79 -21.53 -15.66
C PRO A 278 -2.12 -21.60 -14.87
N ASN A 279 -2.35 -22.69 -14.15
CA ASN A 279 -3.55 -22.85 -13.35
C ASN A 279 -3.43 -22.17 -11.97
N SER A 280 -4.19 -21.10 -11.78
CA SER A 280 -4.26 -20.43 -10.47
C SER A 280 -5.01 -21.28 -9.46
N ALA A 281 -4.38 -21.54 -8.31
CA ALA A 281 -5.09 -22.16 -7.19
C ALA A 281 -5.85 -21.12 -6.37
N VAL A 282 -7.02 -21.50 -5.93
CA VAL A 282 -7.73 -20.77 -4.87
C VAL A 282 -7.04 -21.07 -3.55
N GLN A 283 -6.84 -20.05 -2.73
CA GLN A 283 -6.37 -20.24 -1.38
C GLN A 283 -7.38 -19.70 -0.37
N ILE A 284 -7.68 -20.56 0.61
CA ILE A 284 -8.40 -20.18 1.82
C ILE A 284 -7.36 -20.00 2.91
N THR A 285 -7.47 -18.90 3.65
CA THR A 285 -6.60 -18.60 4.78
C THR A 285 -7.46 -18.42 6.02
N ILE A 286 -7.10 -19.09 7.11
CA ILE A 286 -7.68 -18.85 8.43
C ILE A 286 -6.54 -18.44 9.35
N MET A 287 -6.71 -17.33 10.07
CA MET A 287 -5.72 -16.86 11.05
C MET A 287 -6.39 -16.64 12.40
N ALA A 288 -5.71 -17.02 13.45
CA ALA A 288 -6.11 -16.80 14.84
C ALA A 288 -4.94 -16.21 15.63
N ASP A 289 -5.15 -15.05 16.24
CA ASP A 289 -4.10 -14.26 16.88
C ASP A 289 -4.40 -14.04 18.37
N ALA A 290 -3.35 -14.14 19.19
CA ALA A 290 -3.32 -13.68 20.56
C ALA A 290 -2.33 -12.52 20.67
N MET A 291 -2.83 -11.33 20.93
CA MET A 291 -2.08 -10.09 20.86
C MET A 291 -2.10 -9.37 22.21
N TYR A 292 -1.02 -8.67 22.51
CA TYR A 292 -0.93 -7.77 23.65
C TYR A 292 -0.78 -6.34 23.16
N LYS A 293 -1.73 -5.48 23.49
CA LYS A 293 -1.71 -4.07 23.13
C LYS A 293 -0.85 -3.32 24.13
N ILE A 294 0.38 -2.98 23.72
CA ILE A 294 1.41 -2.33 24.55
C ILE A 294 1.01 -0.88 24.84
N ASP A 295 0.56 -0.19 23.80
CA ASP A 295 0.05 1.17 23.84
C ASP A 295 -1.12 1.31 22.84
N PRO A 296 -1.83 2.45 22.77
CA PRO A 296 -2.98 2.61 21.89
C PRO A 296 -2.68 2.34 20.40
N ASN A 297 -1.43 2.44 20.01
CA ASN A 297 -1.01 2.36 18.62
C ASN A 297 -0.25 1.07 18.27
N ASN A 298 0.19 0.29 19.25
CA ASN A 298 1.07 -0.84 19.04
C ASN A 298 0.56 -2.10 19.76
N GLY A 299 0.50 -3.19 19.02
CA GLY A 299 0.25 -4.52 19.54
C GLY A 299 1.31 -5.50 19.05
N ILE A 300 1.71 -6.42 19.90
CA ILE A 300 2.60 -7.54 19.57
C ILE A 300 1.97 -8.83 20.04
N GLY A 301 2.21 -9.91 19.34
CA GLY A 301 1.64 -11.19 19.73
C GLY A 301 2.13 -12.34 18.90
N VAL A 302 1.39 -13.42 19.00
CA VAL A 302 1.61 -14.66 18.28
C VAL A 302 0.31 -15.11 17.61
N GLY A 303 0.42 -15.90 16.57
CA GLY A 303 -0.76 -16.45 15.94
C GLY A 303 -0.47 -17.74 15.21
N PHE A 304 -1.58 -18.41 14.90
CA PHE A 304 -1.62 -19.62 14.10
C PHE A 304 -2.35 -19.32 12.80
N ASP A 305 -1.80 -19.87 11.71
CA ASP A 305 -2.30 -19.69 10.38
C ASP A 305 -2.55 -21.04 9.73
N TYR A 306 -3.67 -21.16 9.06
CA TYR A 306 -3.99 -22.30 8.22
C TYR A 306 -4.17 -21.80 6.79
N TYR A 307 -3.51 -22.45 5.85
CA TYR A 307 -3.59 -22.16 4.44
C TYR A 307 -3.99 -23.41 3.68
N HIS A 308 -5.13 -23.37 3.00
CA HIS A 308 -5.57 -24.42 2.09
C HIS A 308 -5.44 -23.92 0.66
N ASN A 309 -4.73 -24.69 -0.19
CA ASN A 309 -4.59 -24.40 -1.60
C ASN A 309 -5.38 -25.43 -2.41
N ASP A 310 -6.45 -25.01 -3.01
CA ASP A 310 -7.21 -25.87 -3.92
C ASP A 310 -6.59 -25.80 -5.32
N ASN A 311 -5.64 -26.71 -5.57
CA ASN A 311 -5.05 -26.92 -6.89
C ASN A 311 -5.27 -28.38 -7.31
N PRO A 312 -6.26 -28.66 -8.16
CA PRO A 312 -6.62 -30.02 -8.57
C PRO A 312 -5.50 -30.73 -9.36
N ASP A 313 -4.59 -29.99 -9.95
CA ASP A 313 -3.53 -30.55 -10.79
C ASP A 313 -2.26 -30.91 -10.02
N ARG A 314 -2.23 -30.65 -8.67
CA ARG A 314 -1.07 -30.96 -7.84
C ARG A 314 -1.30 -32.16 -6.92
N THR A 315 -0.33 -33.05 -6.95
CA THR A 315 -0.21 -34.18 -6.00
C THR A 315 0.45 -33.76 -4.68
N ASP A 316 0.94 -32.50 -4.60
CA ASP A 316 1.63 -31.97 -3.41
C ASP A 316 0.62 -31.64 -2.29
N ARG A 317 1.17 -31.50 -1.09
CA ARG A 317 0.39 -31.09 0.07
C ARG A 317 -0.35 -29.79 -0.19
N GLN A 318 -1.66 -29.82 0.04
CA GLN A 318 -2.54 -28.64 -0.14
C GLN A 318 -2.69 -27.83 1.15
N ASP A 319 -2.44 -28.42 2.30
CA ASP A 319 -2.66 -27.83 3.60
C ASP A 319 -1.36 -27.46 4.30
N TYR A 320 -1.26 -26.19 4.71
CA TYR A 320 -0.12 -25.69 5.46
C TYR A 320 -0.60 -25.05 6.76
N ILE A 321 0.05 -25.45 7.86
CA ILE A 321 -0.15 -24.86 9.18
C ILE A 321 1.09 -24.05 9.50
N GLY A 322 0.91 -22.83 9.95
CA GLY A 322 1.97 -21.93 10.35
C GLY A 322 1.76 -21.35 11.73
N ALA A 323 2.83 -20.89 12.34
CA ALA A 323 2.80 -20.06 13.52
C ALA A 323 3.84 -18.95 13.40
N GLY A 324 3.56 -17.81 13.99
CA GLY A 324 4.46 -16.67 13.86
C GLY A 324 4.29 -15.59 14.89
N ILE A 325 5.27 -14.68 14.90
CA ILE A 325 5.21 -13.43 15.66
C ILE A 325 4.49 -12.40 14.82
N LYS A 326 3.61 -11.63 15.46
CA LYS A 326 2.74 -10.65 14.83
C LYS A 326 2.92 -9.29 15.48
N TYR A 327 2.80 -8.26 14.66
CA TYR A 327 2.81 -6.87 15.08
C TYR A 327 1.68 -6.11 14.39
N ASP A 328 0.89 -5.39 15.16
CA ASP A 328 -0.19 -4.51 14.68
C ASP A 328 0.17 -3.06 15.00
N ARG A 329 0.22 -2.23 13.95
CA ARG A 329 0.31 -0.77 14.07
C ARG A 329 -1.05 -0.15 13.81
N TRP A 330 -1.63 0.44 14.86
CA TRP A 330 -2.95 1.06 14.81
C TRP A 330 -2.88 2.53 14.46
N PHE A 331 -3.71 2.94 13.52
CA PHE A 331 -3.94 4.32 13.10
C PHE A 331 -5.44 4.60 13.20
N GLY A 332 -5.94 4.75 14.41
CA GLY A 332 -7.36 4.78 14.65
C GLY A 332 -8.03 3.44 14.27
N PRO A 333 -9.00 3.41 13.35
CA PRO A 333 -9.64 2.18 12.90
C PRO A 333 -8.78 1.40 11.87
N PHE A 334 -7.77 2.02 11.33
CA PHE A 334 -6.89 1.42 10.34
C PHE A 334 -5.69 0.76 11.01
N VAL A 335 -5.39 -0.47 10.63
CA VAL A 335 -4.29 -1.25 11.22
C VAL A 335 -3.39 -1.78 10.10
N ILE A 336 -2.09 -1.57 10.25
CA ILE A 336 -1.08 -2.29 9.47
C ILE A 336 -0.64 -3.49 10.29
N HIS A 337 -0.80 -4.66 9.71
CA HIS A 337 -0.43 -5.95 10.29
C HIS A 337 0.83 -6.48 9.62
N VAL A 338 1.80 -6.89 10.41
CA VAL A 338 3.04 -7.53 9.93
C VAL A 338 3.25 -8.82 10.69
N GLN A 339 3.61 -9.87 9.99
CA GLN A 339 3.89 -11.17 10.58
C GLN A 339 5.14 -11.79 9.95
N VAL A 340 5.91 -12.47 10.77
CA VAL A 340 6.93 -13.43 10.35
C VAL A 340 6.64 -14.77 11.01
N GLY A 341 6.47 -15.79 10.20
CA GLY A 341 6.06 -17.12 10.67
C GLY A 341 6.86 -18.24 10.04
N SER A 342 6.65 -19.45 10.58
CA SER A 342 7.22 -20.69 10.06
C SER A 342 6.12 -21.72 9.85
N TYR A 343 6.22 -22.48 8.76
CA TYR A 343 5.37 -23.65 8.53
C TYR A 343 5.74 -24.76 9.50
N LEU A 344 4.76 -25.28 10.22
CA LEU A 344 4.93 -26.34 11.24
C LEU A 344 4.89 -27.73 10.61
N ASN A 345 4.10 -27.90 9.56
CA ASN A 345 3.84 -29.19 8.93
C ASN A 345 4.63 -29.44 7.65
N GLY A 346 5.75 -28.74 7.45
CA GLY A 346 6.66 -28.99 6.34
C GLY A 346 7.19 -27.72 5.69
N LYS A 347 7.84 -27.91 4.54
CA LYS A 347 8.32 -26.83 3.69
C LYS A 347 7.36 -26.62 2.54
N ARG A 348 7.04 -25.39 2.22
CA ARG A 348 6.21 -25.07 1.07
C ARG A 348 7.07 -24.85 -0.17
N PRO A 349 6.69 -25.41 -1.32
CA PRO A 349 7.31 -25.04 -2.59
C PRO A 349 7.17 -23.53 -2.84
N ILE A 350 8.25 -22.92 -3.29
CA ILE A 350 8.28 -21.51 -3.70
C ILE A 350 8.32 -21.41 -5.23
N LYS A 351 7.89 -20.26 -5.75
CA LYS A 351 7.63 -20.02 -7.17
C LYS A 351 8.83 -20.29 -8.10
N TYR A 352 10.05 -20.06 -7.62
CA TYR A 352 11.27 -20.07 -8.47
C TYR A 352 12.29 -21.16 -8.12
N LYS A 353 11.84 -22.38 -7.83
CA LYS A 353 12.64 -23.53 -7.41
C LYS A 353 13.16 -23.46 -5.98
N GLY A 354 12.69 -24.32 -5.20
CA GLY A 354 13.06 -24.52 -3.81
C GLY A 354 11.87 -24.67 -2.90
N THR A 355 12.16 -24.65 -1.61
CA THR A 355 11.13 -24.74 -0.58
C THR A 355 11.42 -23.71 0.49
N ALA A 356 10.39 -23.03 1.00
CA ALA A 356 10.49 -22.14 2.15
C ALA A 356 9.86 -22.76 3.38
N ARG A 357 10.48 -22.55 4.52
CA ARG A 357 9.92 -22.86 5.82
C ARG A 357 9.41 -21.60 6.53
N ILE A 358 9.99 -20.46 6.19
CA ILE A 358 9.64 -19.15 6.75
C ILE A 358 8.76 -18.40 5.74
N TYR A 359 7.77 -17.71 6.25
CA TYR A 359 6.92 -16.82 5.46
C TYR A 359 6.76 -15.48 6.18
N GLU A 360 6.47 -14.46 5.42
CA GLU A 360 6.07 -13.15 5.88
C GLU A 360 4.65 -12.84 5.41
N ASN A 361 3.92 -12.05 6.21
CA ASN A 361 2.60 -11.58 5.88
C ASN A 361 2.48 -10.10 6.25
N VAL A 362 2.01 -9.29 5.31
CA VAL A 362 1.71 -7.88 5.53
C VAL A 362 0.25 -7.66 5.18
N GLY A 363 -0.49 -7.07 6.09
CA GLY A 363 -1.91 -6.85 5.93
C GLY A 363 -2.35 -5.46 6.33
N TYR A 364 -3.51 -5.09 5.82
CA TYR A 364 -4.21 -3.86 6.16
C TYR A 364 -5.60 -4.26 6.64
N LYS A 365 -5.97 -3.79 7.83
CA LYS A 365 -7.28 -4.04 8.44
C LYS A 365 -8.00 -2.70 8.64
N TYR A 366 -9.27 -2.65 8.32
CA TYR A 366 -10.16 -1.58 8.76
C TYR A 366 -11.11 -2.15 9.81
N VAL A 367 -10.88 -1.78 11.08
CA VAL A 367 -11.61 -2.29 12.24
C VAL A 367 -12.81 -1.40 12.51
N MET A 368 -13.99 -1.97 12.33
CA MET A 368 -15.25 -1.28 12.60
C MET A 368 -15.59 -1.39 14.09
N PHE A 369 -16.20 -0.35 14.65
CA PHE A 369 -16.67 -0.35 16.04
C PHE A 369 -15.63 -0.75 17.09
N ARG A 370 -14.37 -0.30 16.91
CA ARG A 370 -13.20 -0.66 17.73
C ARG A 370 -13.33 -0.53 19.26
N HIS A 371 -14.40 0.10 19.74
CA HIS A 371 -14.72 0.26 21.17
C HIS A 371 -15.71 -0.80 21.69
N LYS A 372 -16.13 -1.72 20.83
CA LYS A 372 -17.00 -2.82 21.22
C LYS A 372 -16.18 -4.05 21.60
N PRO A 373 -16.69 -4.91 22.49
CA PRO A 373 -16.00 -6.16 22.85
C PRO A 373 -15.68 -7.05 21.65
N ILE A 374 -16.53 -7.00 20.62
CA ILE A 374 -16.34 -7.66 19.34
C ILE A 374 -16.37 -6.59 18.26
N SER A 375 -15.27 -6.48 17.54
CA SER A 375 -15.04 -5.48 16.50
C SER A 375 -14.79 -6.17 15.17
N PRO A 376 -15.77 -6.24 14.26
CA PRO A 376 -15.57 -6.80 12.94
C PRO A 376 -14.60 -5.95 12.14
N TYR A 377 -13.89 -6.58 11.21
CA TYR A 377 -13.00 -5.88 10.28
C TYR A 377 -13.02 -6.51 8.90
N ILE A 378 -12.71 -5.67 7.93
CA ILE A 378 -12.31 -6.09 6.59
C ILE A 378 -10.80 -5.94 6.48
N GLY A 379 -10.17 -6.85 5.75
CA GLY A 379 -8.72 -6.83 5.59
C GLY A 379 -8.27 -7.25 4.21
N PHE A 380 -7.04 -6.87 3.94
CA PHE A 380 -6.32 -7.22 2.76
C PHE A 380 -4.91 -7.65 3.17
N TYR A 381 -4.48 -8.82 2.72
CA TYR A 381 -3.21 -9.41 3.14
C TYR A 381 -2.41 -9.86 1.93
N THR A 382 -1.11 -9.62 1.99
CA THR A 382 -0.13 -10.15 1.06
C THR A 382 0.82 -11.05 1.82
N LYS A 383 0.89 -12.30 1.40
CA LYS A 383 1.80 -13.30 1.96
C LYS A 383 2.94 -13.54 0.98
N GLY A 384 4.14 -13.64 1.52
CA GLY A 384 5.35 -13.94 0.78
C GLY A 384 6.19 -15.03 1.44
N ASN A 385 7.21 -15.49 0.72
CA ASN A 385 8.26 -16.35 1.25
C ASN A 385 9.59 -15.77 0.77
N GLY A 386 10.39 -15.20 1.71
CA GLY A 386 11.66 -14.55 1.40
C GLY A 386 11.49 -13.27 0.57
N PHE A 387 10.52 -12.45 0.95
CA PHE A 387 10.16 -11.17 0.31
C PHE A 387 9.58 -11.30 -1.11
N GLU A 388 9.16 -12.49 -1.51
CA GLU A 388 8.41 -12.70 -2.75
C GLU A 388 6.93 -12.84 -2.42
N ALA A 389 6.12 -11.88 -2.87
CA ALA A 389 4.67 -11.96 -2.74
C ALA A 389 4.14 -13.14 -3.58
N GLU A 390 3.59 -14.13 -2.91
CA GLU A 390 3.02 -15.32 -3.56
C GLU A 390 1.51 -15.31 -3.59
N GLN A 391 0.92 -14.58 -2.66
CA GLN A 391 -0.51 -14.62 -2.44
C GLN A 391 -1.04 -13.26 -2.02
N MET A 392 -2.23 -12.99 -2.46
CA MET A 392 -3.06 -11.90 -2.01
C MET A 392 -4.42 -12.43 -1.57
N SER A 393 -4.89 -11.99 -0.41
CA SER A 393 -6.17 -12.41 0.13
C SER A 393 -6.99 -11.21 0.60
N PHE A 394 -8.27 -11.23 0.31
CA PHE A 394 -9.26 -10.42 1.00
C PHE A 394 -9.77 -11.21 2.21
N ALA A 395 -9.93 -10.56 3.32
CA ALA A 395 -10.29 -11.19 4.57
C ALA A 395 -11.43 -10.47 5.28
N LEU A 396 -12.25 -11.25 5.94
CA LEU A 396 -13.23 -10.82 6.93
C LEU A 396 -12.82 -11.39 8.27
N GLY A 397 -12.92 -10.61 9.33
CA GLY A 397 -12.55 -11.07 10.66
C GLY A 397 -13.19 -10.28 11.78
N CYS A 398 -12.87 -10.70 12.99
CA CYS A 398 -13.28 -10.03 14.22
C CYS A 398 -12.09 -9.90 15.18
N THR A 399 -12.01 -8.76 15.84
CA THR A 399 -11.11 -8.54 16.99
C THR A 399 -11.92 -8.61 18.27
N PHE A 400 -11.42 -9.27 19.29
CA PHE A 400 -12.03 -9.46 20.61
C PHE A 400 -11.19 -8.70 21.64
N HIS A 401 -11.80 -7.73 22.34
CA HIS A 401 -11.14 -6.86 23.33
C HIS A 401 -11.50 -7.24 24.75
#